data_3d2ddf97331a475202c01d83ef928fdc
#
_entry.id   3d2ddf97331a475202c01d83ef928fdc
#
_cell.length_a   1.000
_cell.length_b   1.000
_cell.length_c   1.000
_cell.angle_alpha   90.00
_cell.angle_beta   90.00
_cell.angle_gamma   90.00
#
_symmetry.space_group_name_H-M   'P 1'
#
loop_
_entity.id
_entity.type
_entity.pdbx_description
1 polymer ?
#
loop_
_entity_poly.entity_id
_entity_poly.type
_entity_poly.pdbx_seq_one_letter_code
_entity_poly.pdbx_strand_id
1 'polypeptide(L)'
;QFDAVSFGWSHMTYSAEEGAKLSTVKDDSSGFYIPAGYADVVPTLREAGVELKLNVFMANAPLRTMLADESSRAAAVTEIMAELGRVYPDLGYNPYSGVTIDFEGLRAADKESFNAFMTELSAVLHAEGKTLYAAVMPAVYGDAYFDGYDFKTLGTLCDRVILMAHDYAASDLTGFLGSRYYRNHPCAPLYKVYYAVRTAAREMDDPAKLTLAVSMDARAWQTDADGLLTAVRSTHPLQTTVYKRLCQSDTVMGW
;
A
#
# COMPACT_ATOMS: atom_id res chain seq x y z
N GLN A 1 -19.19 -8.18 4.16
CA GLN A 1 -18.32 -9.35 4.29
C GLN A 1 -17.03 -9.07 3.52
N PHE A 2 -15.87 -9.40 4.09
CA PHE A 2 -14.57 -9.28 3.42
C PHE A 2 -14.09 -10.69 3.05
N ASP A 3 -13.49 -10.84 1.87
CA ASP A 3 -12.90 -12.12 1.44
C ASP A 3 -11.48 -12.26 2.00
N ALA A 4 -10.73 -11.17 2.07
CA ALA A 4 -9.39 -11.12 2.62
C ALA A 4 -9.10 -9.80 3.34
N VAL A 5 -8.16 -9.84 4.27
CA VAL A 5 -7.60 -8.67 4.97
C VAL A 5 -6.08 -8.73 4.88
N SER A 6 -5.46 -7.65 4.40
CA SER A 6 -4.01 -7.46 4.45
C SER A 6 -3.67 -6.56 5.64
N PHE A 7 -2.94 -7.11 6.61
CA PHE A 7 -2.54 -6.36 7.80
C PHE A 7 -1.25 -5.60 7.55
N GLY A 8 -1.28 -4.27 7.69
CA GLY A 8 -0.11 -3.40 7.68
C GLY A 8 0.76 -3.57 8.93
N TRP A 9 1.22 -4.78 9.20
CA TRP A 9 1.89 -5.15 10.44
C TRP A 9 3.37 -5.46 10.26
N SER A 10 3.90 -5.30 9.07
CA SER A 10 5.33 -5.47 8.84
C SER A 10 5.88 -4.48 7.82
N HIS A 11 7.16 -4.22 7.96
CA HIS A 11 7.95 -3.47 7.01
C HIS A 11 9.31 -4.13 6.80
N MET A 12 9.86 -3.95 5.61
CA MET A 12 11.19 -4.40 5.26
C MET A 12 12.17 -3.24 5.42
N THR A 13 13.33 -3.50 5.99
CA THR A 13 14.47 -2.59 6.03
C THR A 13 15.65 -3.17 5.27
N TYR A 14 16.56 -2.31 4.82
CA TYR A 14 17.78 -2.74 4.15
C TYR A 14 18.93 -1.81 4.47
N SER A 15 20.06 -2.39 4.83
CA SER A 15 21.36 -1.73 4.88
C SER A 15 22.44 -2.64 4.30
N ALA A 16 23.58 -2.05 3.89
CA ALA A 16 24.70 -2.83 3.37
C ALA A 16 25.35 -3.72 4.45
N GLU A 17 25.19 -3.39 5.72
CA GLU A 17 25.76 -4.11 6.86
C GLU A 17 24.87 -5.28 7.29
N GLU A 18 23.54 -5.05 7.39
CA GLU A 18 22.60 -6.02 7.94
C GLU A 18 21.85 -6.81 6.86
N GLY A 19 21.91 -6.35 5.60
CA GLY A 19 21.10 -6.89 4.52
C GLY A 19 19.61 -6.53 4.65
N ALA A 20 18.77 -7.35 4.00
CA ALA A 20 17.32 -7.21 4.10
C ALA A 20 16.83 -7.83 5.42
N LYS A 21 15.97 -7.10 6.14
CA LYS A 21 15.35 -7.52 7.40
C LYS A 21 13.87 -7.18 7.40
N LEU A 22 13.04 -8.15 7.80
CA LEU A 22 11.62 -7.93 8.02
C LEU A 22 11.37 -7.65 9.50
N SER A 23 10.73 -6.52 9.81
CA SER A 23 10.34 -6.13 11.15
C SER A 23 8.83 -6.10 11.31
N THR A 24 8.34 -6.62 12.42
CA THR A 24 6.94 -6.56 12.87
C THR A 24 6.81 -5.77 14.19
N VAL A 25 7.92 -5.17 14.63
CA VAL A 25 8.00 -4.46 15.90
C VAL A 25 7.86 -2.96 15.64
N LYS A 26 7.21 -2.27 16.57
CA LYS A 26 7.08 -0.81 16.54
C LYS A 26 8.45 -0.16 16.71
N ASP A 27 8.83 0.65 15.75
CA ASP A 27 10.02 1.51 15.78
C ASP A 27 9.70 2.91 15.23
N ASP A 28 10.69 3.80 15.22
CA ASP A 28 10.52 5.17 14.74
C ASP A 28 10.59 5.28 13.20
N SER A 29 10.93 4.18 12.50
CA SER A 29 11.12 4.17 11.05
C SER A 29 9.81 3.91 10.29
N SER A 30 8.84 3.23 10.93
CA SER A 30 7.62 2.79 10.25
C SER A 30 6.42 2.73 11.18
N GLY A 31 5.24 3.05 10.62
CA GLY A 31 3.94 2.82 11.24
C GLY A 31 3.41 1.39 11.08
N PHE A 32 4.16 0.50 10.41
CA PHE A 32 3.76 -0.88 10.11
C PHE A 32 4.35 -1.86 11.13
N TYR A 33 3.55 -2.24 12.13
CA TYR A 33 3.94 -3.18 13.19
C TYR A 33 2.71 -3.93 13.71
N ILE A 34 2.93 -5.05 14.41
CA ILE A 34 1.85 -5.80 15.04
C ILE A 34 1.36 -5.04 16.28
N PRO A 35 0.09 -4.57 16.30
CA PRO A 35 -0.45 -3.83 17.45
C PRO A 35 -0.75 -4.75 18.62
N ALA A 36 -0.80 -4.18 19.82
CA ALA A 36 -1.37 -4.87 20.97
C ALA A 36 -2.85 -5.24 20.69
N GLY A 37 -3.29 -6.41 21.16
CA GLY A 37 -4.66 -6.88 20.95
C GLY A 37 -4.89 -7.58 19.60
N TYR A 38 -3.87 -7.83 18.78
CA TYR A 38 -4.00 -8.57 17.53
C TYR A 38 -4.62 -9.97 17.75
N ALA A 39 -4.34 -10.60 18.88
CA ALA A 39 -4.86 -11.91 19.23
C ALA A 39 -6.38 -11.95 19.47
N ASP A 40 -7.02 -10.80 19.69
CA ASP A 40 -8.48 -10.71 19.80
C ASP A 40 -9.15 -10.61 18.43
N VAL A 41 -8.46 -10.00 17.46
CA VAL A 41 -9.00 -9.72 16.11
C VAL A 41 -8.81 -10.92 15.17
N VAL A 42 -7.64 -11.52 15.20
CA VAL A 42 -7.24 -12.59 14.25
C VAL A 42 -8.19 -13.81 14.29
N PRO A 43 -8.52 -14.39 15.48
CA PRO A 43 -9.45 -15.52 15.54
C PRO A 43 -10.82 -15.19 14.97
N THR A 44 -11.38 -14.01 15.30
CA THR A 44 -12.69 -13.55 14.82
C THR A 44 -12.77 -13.52 13.30
N LEU A 45 -11.72 -12.98 12.64
CA LEU A 45 -11.67 -12.92 11.17
C LEU A 45 -11.53 -14.32 10.55
N ARG A 46 -10.72 -15.20 11.15
CA ARG A 46 -10.59 -16.58 10.67
C ARG A 46 -11.88 -17.38 10.82
N GLU A 47 -12.58 -17.25 11.93
CA GLU A 47 -13.89 -17.87 12.14
C GLU A 47 -14.93 -17.38 11.14
N ALA A 48 -14.82 -16.13 10.71
CA ALA A 48 -15.62 -15.57 9.62
C ALA A 48 -15.22 -16.02 8.21
N GLY A 49 -14.19 -16.87 8.09
CA GLY A 49 -13.68 -17.37 6.80
C GLY A 49 -12.89 -16.34 6.00
N VAL A 50 -12.37 -15.30 6.65
CA VAL A 50 -11.58 -14.24 6.01
C VAL A 50 -10.13 -14.69 5.85
N GLU A 51 -9.58 -14.59 4.67
CA GLU A 51 -8.16 -14.82 4.42
C GLU A 51 -7.30 -13.70 5.00
N LEU A 52 -6.22 -14.05 5.69
CA LEU A 52 -5.34 -13.08 6.32
C LEU A 52 -4.00 -13.02 5.59
N LYS A 53 -3.60 -11.83 5.15
CA LYS A 53 -2.33 -11.57 4.47
C LYS A 53 -1.44 -10.68 5.34
N LEU A 54 -0.15 -10.96 5.35
CA LEU A 54 0.85 -10.06 5.90
C LEU A 54 1.19 -9.01 4.84
N ASN A 55 0.91 -7.73 5.11
CA ASN A 55 1.38 -6.65 4.24
C ASN A 55 2.84 -6.34 4.56
N VAL A 56 3.71 -6.42 3.58
CA VAL A 56 5.15 -6.12 3.70
C VAL A 56 5.42 -4.80 2.98
N PHE A 57 5.56 -3.75 3.76
CA PHE A 57 5.83 -2.41 3.23
C PHE A 57 7.33 -2.14 3.08
N MET A 58 7.72 -1.51 2.00
CA MET A 58 9.04 -0.88 1.81
C MET A 58 8.98 0.22 0.75
N ALA A 59 9.82 1.26 0.88
CA ALA A 59 9.83 2.37 -0.08
C ALA A 59 11.21 3.00 -0.24
N ASN A 60 11.36 3.85 -1.25
CA ASN A 60 12.49 4.76 -1.46
C ASN A 60 13.83 4.09 -1.82
N ALA A 61 14.95 4.77 -1.52
CA ALA A 61 16.29 4.34 -1.93
C ALA A 61 16.71 2.97 -1.37
N PRO A 62 16.45 2.62 -0.10
CA PRO A 62 16.79 1.29 0.42
C PRO A 62 16.11 0.16 -0.35
N LEU A 63 14.82 0.32 -0.74
CA LEU A 63 14.10 -0.64 -1.56
C LEU A 63 14.80 -0.88 -2.91
N ARG A 64 15.17 0.19 -3.63
CA ARG A 64 15.83 0.07 -4.94
C ARG A 64 17.18 -0.61 -4.82
N THR A 65 17.95 -0.28 -3.78
CA THR A 65 19.26 -0.91 -3.54
C THR A 65 19.11 -2.40 -3.24
N MET A 66 18.16 -2.79 -2.40
CA MET A 66 17.85 -4.19 -2.11
C MET A 66 17.44 -4.96 -3.38
N LEU A 67 16.55 -4.39 -4.19
CA LEU A 67 16.05 -5.03 -5.40
C LEU A 67 17.15 -5.21 -6.46
N ALA A 68 18.12 -4.30 -6.55
CA ALA A 68 19.17 -4.34 -7.55
C ALA A 68 20.15 -5.51 -7.37
N ASP A 69 20.27 -6.04 -6.15
CA ASP A 69 21.19 -7.13 -5.82
C ASP A 69 20.45 -8.47 -5.62
N GLU A 70 20.87 -9.50 -6.33
CA GLU A 70 20.24 -10.83 -6.30
C GLU A 70 20.28 -11.46 -4.90
N SER A 71 21.43 -11.36 -4.21
CA SER A 71 21.56 -11.93 -2.86
C SER A 71 20.66 -11.21 -1.84
N SER A 72 20.46 -9.92 -2.00
CA SER A 72 19.57 -9.12 -1.17
C SER A 72 18.09 -9.45 -1.42
N ARG A 73 17.71 -9.71 -2.68
CA ARG A 73 16.35 -10.20 -3.01
C ARG A 73 16.10 -11.56 -2.36
N ALA A 74 17.05 -12.51 -2.50
CA ALA A 74 16.94 -13.83 -1.89
C ALA A 74 16.85 -13.77 -0.36
N ALA A 75 17.61 -12.86 0.28
CA ALA A 75 17.52 -12.62 1.71
C ALA A 75 16.12 -12.06 2.10
N ALA A 76 15.59 -11.10 1.34
CA ALA A 76 14.25 -10.56 1.57
C ALA A 76 13.15 -11.64 1.46
N VAL A 77 13.23 -12.51 0.46
CA VAL A 77 12.34 -13.68 0.32
C VAL A 77 12.45 -14.59 1.56
N THR A 78 13.67 -14.87 2.01
CA THR A 78 13.92 -15.71 3.20
C THR A 78 13.31 -15.10 4.46
N GLU A 79 13.45 -13.80 4.68
CA GLU A 79 12.86 -13.08 5.83
C GLU A 79 11.31 -13.14 5.79
N ILE A 80 10.70 -12.99 4.62
CA ILE A 80 9.24 -13.11 4.45
C ILE A 80 8.79 -14.55 4.78
N MET A 81 9.45 -15.54 4.24
CA MET A 81 9.10 -16.95 4.49
C MET A 81 9.31 -17.34 5.96
N ALA A 82 10.37 -16.84 6.61
CA ALA A 82 10.60 -17.05 8.03
C ALA A 82 9.44 -16.47 8.88
N GLU A 83 8.94 -15.29 8.53
CA GLU A 83 7.79 -14.70 9.23
C GLU A 83 6.50 -15.51 8.99
N LEU A 84 6.27 -16.01 7.78
CA LEU A 84 5.12 -16.88 7.48
C LEU A 84 5.21 -18.27 8.13
N GLY A 85 6.40 -18.71 8.52
CA GLY A 85 6.62 -19.92 9.31
C GLY A 85 6.56 -19.71 10.83
N ARG A 86 6.59 -18.46 11.30
CA ARG A 86 6.65 -18.14 12.73
C ARG A 86 5.33 -18.45 13.43
N VAL A 87 5.40 -19.17 14.54
CA VAL A 87 4.25 -19.36 15.44
C VAL A 87 4.11 -18.14 16.35
N TYR A 88 2.95 -17.53 16.33
CA TYR A 88 2.63 -16.40 17.21
C TYR A 88 2.23 -16.92 18.59
N PRO A 89 2.94 -16.53 19.68
CA PRO A 89 2.72 -17.17 21.01
C PRO A 89 1.28 -17.05 21.50
N ASP A 90 0.65 -15.88 21.31
CA ASP A 90 -0.71 -15.62 21.79
C ASP A 90 -1.79 -16.34 20.96
N LEU A 91 -1.44 -16.84 19.76
CA LEU A 91 -2.35 -17.58 18.88
C LEU A 91 -2.07 -19.08 18.86
N GLY A 92 -0.84 -19.50 19.09
CA GLY A 92 -0.38 -20.87 18.93
C GLY A 92 -0.21 -21.35 17.48
N TYR A 93 -0.33 -20.43 16.50
CA TYR A 93 -0.17 -20.72 15.05
C TYR A 93 0.25 -19.46 14.28
N ASN A 94 0.61 -19.62 12.99
CA ASN A 94 0.77 -18.50 12.07
C ASN A 94 -0.58 -18.18 11.43
N PRO A 95 -1.05 -16.91 11.46
CA PRO A 95 -2.37 -16.56 10.96
C PRO A 95 -2.44 -16.38 9.43
N TYR A 96 -1.32 -16.20 8.73
CA TYR A 96 -1.31 -15.73 7.35
C TYR A 96 -1.42 -16.85 6.32
N SER A 97 -2.36 -16.68 5.39
CA SER A 97 -2.51 -17.52 4.20
C SER A 97 -1.67 -17.04 3.02
N GLY A 98 -0.95 -15.93 3.15
CA GLY A 98 -0.10 -15.34 2.13
C GLY A 98 0.38 -13.94 2.50
N VAL A 99 0.93 -13.23 1.52
CA VAL A 99 1.46 -11.88 1.69
C VAL A 99 0.87 -10.91 0.68
N THR A 100 0.91 -9.64 1.04
CA THR A 100 0.74 -8.50 0.13
C THR A 100 2.05 -7.74 0.10
N ILE A 101 2.69 -7.63 -1.05
CA ILE A 101 3.87 -6.80 -1.24
C ILE A 101 3.42 -5.37 -1.55
N ASP A 102 3.86 -4.45 -0.70
CA ASP A 102 3.53 -3.03 -0.74
C ASP A 102 4.84 -2.22 -0.89
N PHE A 103 5.48 -2.40 -2.05
CA PHE A 103 6.74 -1.77 -2.40
C PHE A 103 6.49 -0.54 -3.23
N GLU A 104 6.76 0.65 -2.66
CA GLU A 104 6.34 1.91 -3.23
C GLU A 104 7.47 2.72 -3.86
N GLY A 105 7.10 3.58 -4.83
CA GLY A 105 8.00 4.55 -5.45
C GLY A 105 8.97 3.97 -6.46
N LEU A 106 8.66 2.80 -7.02
CA LEU A 106 9.46 2.17 -8.07
C LEU A 106 9.38 2.94 -9.39
N ARG A 107 10.49 2.98 -10.12
CA ARG A 107 10.67 3.64 -11.41
C ARG A 107 10.99 2.64 -12.52
N ALA A 108 10.96 3.07 -13.76
CA ALA A 108 11.28 2.21 -14.92
C ALA A 108 12.58 1.43 -14.75
N ALA A 109 13.60 2.03 -14.14
CA ALA A 109 14.89 1.37 -13.90
C ALA A 109 14.81 0.22 -12.87
N ASP A 110 13.78 0.21 -12.02
CA ASP A 110 13.60 -0.79 -10.97
C ASP A 110 12.73 -1.97 -11.44
N LYS A 111 12.07 -1.85 -12.59
CA LYS A 111 11.07 -2.78 -13.10
C LYS A 111 11.57 -4.23 -13.19
N GLU A 112 12.72 -4.45 -13.82
CA GLU A 112 13.27 -5.78 -14.00
C GLU A 112 13.67 -6.45 -12.69
N SER A 113 14.27 -5.68 -11.78
CA SER A 113 14.67 -6.19 -10.47
C SER A 113 13.46 -6.46 -9.56
N PHE A 114 12.40 -5.66 -9.66
CA PHE A 114 11.15 -5.93 -8.97
C PHE A 114 10.44 -7.16 -9.54
N ASN A 115 10.39 -7.32 -10.87
CA ASN A 115 9.87 -8.53 -11.51
C ASN A 115 10.64 -9.80 -11.08
N ALA A 116 11.97 -9.72 -10.96
CA ALA A 116 12.80 -10.83 -10.49
C ALA A 116 12.44 -11.19 -9.03
N PHE A 117 12.37 -10.21 -8.13
CA PHE A 117 11.94 -10.43 -6.75
C PHE A 117 10.55 -11.08 -6.66
N MET A 118 9.58 -10.56 -7.41
CA MET A 118 8.22 -11.11 -7.41
C MET A 118 8.16 -12.52 -7.98
N THR A 119 9.01 -12.85 -8.96
CA THR A 119 9.13 -14.19 -9.52
C THR A 119 9.68 -15.17 -8.48
N GLU A 120 10.76 -14.81 -7.80
CA GLU A 120 11.38 -15.60 -6.73
C GLU A 120 10.39 -15.86 -5.59
N LEU A 121 9.71 -14.80 -5.13
CA LEU A 121 8.74 -14.87 -4.04
C LEU A 121 7.49 -15.69 -4.42
N SER A 122 6.95 -15.49 -5.62
CA SER A 122 5.80 -16.24 -6.13
C SER A 122 6.05 -17.74 -6.15
N ALA A 123 7.23 -18.14 -6.64
CA ALA A 123 7.60 -19.54 -6.74
C ALA A 123 7.59 -20.25 -5.37
N VAL A 124 8.17 -19.63 -4.34
CA VAL A 124 8.24 -20.25 -3.00
C VAL A 124 6.89 -20.20 -2.28
N LEU A 125 6.12 -19.13 -2.42
CA LEU A 125 4.79 -19.02 -1.80
C LEU A 125 3.82 -20.04 -2.37
N HIS A 126 3.74 -20.15 -3.70
CA HIS A 126 2.83 -21.10 -4.36
C HIS A 126 3.22 -22.54 -4.10
N ALA A 127 4.52 -22.84 -3.96
CA ALA A 127 4.98 -24.18 -3.57
C ALA A 127 4.48 -24.59 -2.16
N GLU A 128 4.27 -23.61 -1.27
CA GLU A 128 3.69 -23.81 0.06
C GLU A 128 2.16 -23.62 0.12
N GLY A 129 1.50 -23.45 -1.02
CA GLY A 129 0.05 -23.22 -1.10
C GLY A 129 -0.39 -21.87 -0.52
N LYS A 130 0.53 -20.90 -0.45
CA LYS A 130 0.26 -19.53 0.00
C LYS A 130 0.03 -18.60 -1.19
N THR A 131 -0.73 -17.54 -0.99
CA THR A 131 -1.06 -16.58 -2.04
C THR A 131 -0.16 -15.35 -1.99
N LEU A 132 0.05 -14.75 -3.18
CA LEU A 132 0.80 -13.51 -3.38
C LEU A 132 -0.12 -12.41 -3.91
N TYR A 133 -0.22 -11.30 -3.17
CA TYR A 133 -0.85 -10.06 -3.61
C TYR A 133 0.21 -8.99 -3.82
N ALA A 134 -0.01 -8.08 -4.76
CA ALA A 134 0.83 -6.89 -4.96
C ALA A 134 -0.02 -5.63 -4.84
N ALA A 135 0.31 -4.74 -3.92
CA ALA A 135 -0.18 -3.38 -3.89
C ALA A 135 0.74 -2.52 -4.77
N VAL A 136 0.18 -1.84 -5.76
CA VAL A 136 0.94 -1.16 -6.80
C VAL A 136 0.46 0.27 -6.99
N MET A 137 1.40 1.17 -7.29
CA MET A 137 1.09 2.56 -7.59
C MET A 137 0.45 2.67 -8.99
N PRO A 138 -0.45 3.65 -9.20
CA PRO A 138 -1.18 3.81 -10.44
C PRO A 138 -0.31 4.38 -11.57
N ALA A 139 -0.58 3.99 -12.81
CA ALA A 139 -0.08 4.72 -13.96
C ALA A 139 -0.66 6.15 -13.96
N VAL A 140 0.19 7.14 -14.19
CA VAL A 140 -0.19 8.56 -14.18
C VAL A 140 -0.35 9.09 -15.61
N TYR A 141 -1.46 9.75 -15.88
CA TYR A 141 -1.74 10.32 -17.20
C TYR A 141 -0.74 11.44 -17.54
N GLY A 142 -0.02 11.26 -18.65
CA GLY A 142 0.93 12.24 -19.16
C GLY A 142 2.25 12.32 -18.38
N ASP A 143 2.52 11.36 -17.50
CA ASP A 143 3.74 11.30 -16.70
C ASP A 143 4.22 9.84 -16.58
N ALA A 144 5.53 9.65 -16.52
CA ALA A 144 6.20 8.38 -16.27
C ALA A 144 6.43 8.12 -14.76
N TYR A 145 5.76 8.84 -13.89
CA TYR A 145 5.83 8.64 -12.45
C TYR A 145 5.18 7.29 -12.10
N PHE A 146 5.85 6.43 -11.32
CA PHE A 146 5.40 5.08 -10.98
C PHE A 146 5.40 4.08 -12.16
N ASP A 147 6.29 4.22 -13.10
CA ASP A 147 6.46 3.33 -14.26
C ASP A 147 7.28 2.07 -13.98
N GLY A 148 7.60 1.81 -12.71
CA GLY A 148 8.35 0.63 -12.25
C GLY A 148 7.50 -0.65 -12.11
N TYR A 149 6.21 -0.62 -12.38
CA TYR A 149 5.32 -1.79 -12.25
C TYR A 149 4.98 -2.35 -13.63
N ASP A 150 5.24 -3.64 -13.82
CA ASP A 150 4.88 -4.40 -15.01
C ASP A 150 3.58 -5.15 -14.74
N PHE A 151 2.45 -4.56 -15.10
CA PHE A 151 1.13 -5.14 -14.86
C PHE A 151 0.94 -6.51 -15.51
N LYS A 152 1.58 -6.76 -16.65
CA LYS A 152 1.53 -8.06 -17.32
C LYS A 152 2.20 -9.14 -16.48
N THR A 153 3.44 -8.89 -16.08
CA THR A 153 4.20 -9.83 -15.24
C THR A 153 3.55 -10.02 -13.87
N LEU A 154 3.15 -8.93 -13.21
CA LEU A 154 2.46 -9.00 -11.92
C LEU A 154 1.12 -9.72 -12.01
N GLY A 155 0.34 -9.50 -13.07
CA GLY A 155 -0.91 -10.22 -13.32
C GLY A 155 -0.73 -11.73 -13.51
N THR A 156 0.43 -12.16 -14.01
CA THR A 156 0.79 -13.58 -14.14
C THR A 156 1.20 -14.19 -12.81
N LEU A 157 2.08 -13.49 -12.06
CA LEU A 157 2.70 -14.00 -10.84
C LEU A 157 1.81 -13.92 -9.61
N CYS A 158 0.99 -12.88 -9.51
CA CYS A 158 0.16 -12.62 -8.33
C CYS A 158 -1.23 -13.24 -8.46
N ASP A 159 -1.82 -13.59 -7.33
CA ASP A 159 -3.23 -13.99 -7.23
C ASP A 159 -4.15 -12.76 -7.28
N ARG A 160 -3.65 -11.59 -6.83
CA ARG A 160 -4.30 -10.29 -6.98
C ARG A 160 -3.28 -9.16 -7.15
N VAL A 161 -3.67 -8.17 -7.95
CA VAL A 161 -2.97 -6.89 -8.08
C VAL A 161 -3.89 -5.80 -7.56
N ILE A 162 -3.48 -5.13 -6.48
CA ILE A 162 -4.24 -4.09 -5.81
C ILE A 162 -3.74 -2.73 -6.31
N LEU A 163 -4.53 -2.05 -7.12
CA LEU A 163 -4.19 -0.76 -7.71
C LEU A 163 -4.54 0.37 -6.74
N MET A 164 -3.53 1.04 -6.19
CA MET A 164 -3.68 2.15 -5.25
C MET A 164 -3.95 3.47 -5.98
N ALA A 165 -5.04 3.54 -6.74
CA ALA A 165 -5.43 4.72 -7.52
C ALA A 165 -6.17 5.76 -6.63
N HIS A 166 -5.52 6.18 -5.57
CA HIS A 166 -5.99 7.18 -4.60
C HIS A 166 -4.84 8.14 -4.22
N ASP A 167 -5.11 9.13 -3.38
CA ASP A 167 -4.14 10.10 -2.85
C ASP A 167 -3.39 10.94 -3.91
N TYR A 168 -4.12 11.32 -4.97
CA TYR A 168 -3.58 12.17 -6.04
C TYR A 168 -3.38 13.64 -5.64
N ALA A 169 -3.83 14.07 -4.46
CA ALA A 169 -3.64 15.44 -4.01
C ALA A 169 -2.19 15.65 -3.55
N ALA A 170 -1.63 16.82 -3.85
CA ALA A 170 -0.26 17.16 -3.46
C ALA A 170 -0.09 17.10 -1.92
N SER A 171 1.01 16.51 -1.47
CA SER A 171 1.41 16.48 -0.06
C SER A 171 2.05 17.80 0.38
N ASP A 172 2.77 18.47 -0.51
CA ASP A 172 3.33 19.81 -0.31
C ASP A 172 2.48 20.84 -1.05
N LEU A 173 1.89 21.76 -0.30
CA LEU A 173 0.99 22.81 -0.80
C LEU A 173 1.67 24.19 -0.89
N THR A 174 2.98 24.28 -0.69
CA THR A 174 3.73 25.55 -0.70
C THR A 174 3.46 26.36 -1.97
N GLY A 175 3.47 25.71 -3.13
CA GLY A 175 3.17 26.35 -4.43
C GLY A 175 1.70 26.71 -4.66
N PHE A 176 0.80 26.34 -3.74
CA PHE A 176 -0.64 26.56 -3.86
C PHE A 176 -1.21 27.49 -2.77
N LEU A 177 -0.35 28.03 -1.90
CA LEU A 177 -0.77 29.00 -0.88
C LEU A 177 -1.48 30.20 -1.53
N GLY A 178 -2.52 30.71 -0.89
CA GLY A 178 -3.36 31.79 -1.43
C GLY A 178 -4.27 31.39 -2.59
N SER A 179 -4.41 30.10 -2.87
CA SER A 179 -5.30 29.57 -3.91
C SER A 179 -6.42 28.69 -3.32
N ARG A 180 -7.38 28.32 -4.19
CA ARG A 180 -8.42 27.33 -3.90
C ARG A 180 -8.10 25.97 -4.51
N TYR A 181 -6.84 25.51 -4.42
CA TYR A 181 -6.32 24.25 -4.98
C TYR A 181 -7.26 23.06 -4.73
N TYR A 182 -7.73 22.90 -3.50
CA TYR A 182 -8.57 21.77 -3.08
C TYR A 182 -9.87 21.61 -3.86
N ARG A 183 -10.41 22.69 -4.43
CA ARG A 183 -11.69 22.63 -5.18
C ARG A 183 -11.58 21.80 -6.46
N ASN A 184 -10.41 21.76 -7.07
CA ASN A 184 -10.18 21.11 -8.36
C ASN A 184 -9.25 19.88 -8.23
N HIS A 185 -8.84 19.53 -7.01
CA HIS A 185 -7.88 18.46 -6.75
C HIS A 185 -8.40 17.51 -5.67
N PRO A 186 -9.46 16.72 -5.98
CA PRO A 186 -9.93 15.68 -5.06
C PRO A 186 -8.86 14.61 -4.88
N CYS A 187 -8.91 13.87 -3.77
CA CYS A 187 -7.94 12.80 -3.47
C CYS A 187 -7.91 11.72 -4.54
N ALA A 188 -9.06 11.41 -5.16
CA ALA A 188 -9.19 10.41 -6.21
C ALA A 188 -9.99 10.95 -7.40
N PRO A 189 -9.41 11.78 -8.28
CA PRO A 189 -10.09 12.31 -9.47
C PRO A 189 -10.50 11.17 -10.41
N LEU A 190 -11.79 11.09 -10.75
CA LEU A 190 -12.35 9.98 -11.53
C LEU A 190 -11.59 9.71 -12.84
N TYR A 191 -11.18 10.76 -13.56
CA TYR A 191 -10.47 10.59 -14.82
C TYR A 191 -9.08 9.97 -14.65
N LYS A 192 -8.37 10.27 -13.54
CA LYS A 192 -7.07 9.67 -13.21
C LYS A 192 -7.24 8.20 -12.79
N VAL A 193 -8.22 7.93 -11.93
CA VAL A 193 -8.57 6.56 -11.52
C VAL A 193 -8.94 5.72 -12.74
N TYR A 194 -9.82 6.25 -13.61
CA TYR A 194 -10.21 5.55 -14.85
C TYR A 194 -9.01 5.26 -15.75
N TYR A 195 -8.11 6.24 -15.92
CA TYR A 195 -6.89 6.04 -16.71
C TYR A 195 -6.01 4.93 -16.12
N ALA A 196 -5.77 4.95 -14.81
CA ALA A 196 -4.95 3.96 -14.11
C ALA A 196 -5.54 2.55 -14.23
N VAL A 197 -6.84 2.38 -13.95
CA VAL A 197 -7.54 1.09 -14.07
C VAL A 197 -7.49 0.57 -15.52
N ARG A 198 -7.77 1.44 -16.49
CA ARG A 198 -7.77 1.06 -17.90
C ARG A 198 -6.37 0.65 -18.39
N THR A 199 -5.32 1.32 -17.92
CA THR A 199 -3.93 1.00 -18.26
C THR A 199 -3.57 -0.37 -17.70
N ALA A 200 -3.74 -0.59 -16.40
CA ALA A 200 -3.44 -1.86 -15.75
C ALA A 200 -4.24 -3.03 -16.37
N ALA A 201 -5.57 -2.86 -16.54
CA ALA A 201 -6.44 -3.91 -17.08
C ALA A 201 -6.11 -4.30 -18.54
N ARG A 202 -5.54 -3.39 -19.33
CA ARG A 202 -5.13 -3.68 -20.73
C ARG A 202 -3.81 -4.42 -20.82
N GLU A 203 -2.93 -4.25 -19.86
CA GLU A 203 -1.63 -4.90 -19.83
C GLU A 203 -1.71 -6.31 -19.23
N MET A 204 -2.66 -6.56 -18.34
CA MET A 204 -2.86 -7.86 -17.70
C MET A 204 -3.54 -8.86 -18.65
N ASP A 205 -3.06 -10.10 -18.69
CA ASP A 205 -3.70 -11.20 -19.43
C ASP A 205 -5.02 -11.62 -18.78
N ASP A 206 -5.13 -11.51 -17.44
CA ASP A 206 -6.36 -11.73 -16.67
C ASP A 206 -6.70 -10.49 -15.82
N PRO A 207 -7.51 -9.55 -16.34
CA PRO A 207 -7.90 -8.36 -15.58
C PRO A 207 -8.86 -8.64 -14.40
N ALA A 208 -9.39 -9.85 -14.24
CA ALA A 208 -10.20 -10.23 -13.07
C ALA A 208 -9.37 -10.29 -11.79
N LYS A 209 -8.04 -10.39 -11.89
CA LYS A 209 -7.12 -10.29 -10.76
C LYS A 209 -6.88 -8.85 -10.28
N LEU A 210 -7.30 -7.82 -11.06
CA LEU A 210 -7.14 -6.42 -10.69
C LEU A 210 -8.19 -6.01 -9.67
N THR A 211 -7.75 -5.42 -8.57
CA THR A 211 -8.60 -4.86 -7.52
C THR A 211 -8.28 -3.38 -7.35
N LEU A 212 -9.29 -2.52 -7.39
CA LEU A 212 -9.11 -1.09 -7.13
C LEU A 212 -9.14 -0.82 -5.62
N ALA A 213 -8.07 -0.22 -5.11
CA ALA A 213 -8.06 0.30 -3.75
C ALA A 213 -8.81 1.63 -3.67
N VAL A 214 -9.66 1.77 -2.67
CA VAL A 214 -10.38 3.00 -2.36
C VAL A 214 -9.95 3.45 -0.98
N SER A 215 -9.41 4.67 -0.89
CA SER A 215 -9.07 5.26 0.41
C SER A 215 -10.34 5.70 1.14
N MET A 216 -10.39 5.35 2.43
CA MET A 216 -11.42 5.84 3.36
C MET A 216 -10.93 7.05 4.16
N ASP A 217 -9.76 7.59 3.84
CA ASP A 217 -9.20 8.75 4.51
C ASP A 217 -9.96 10.02 4.17
N ALA A 218 -10.09 10.88 5.17
CA ALA A 218 -10.55 12.25 5.00
C ALA A 218 -9.34 13.19 4.96
N ARG A 219 -9.36 14.14 4.04
CA ARG A 219 -8.35 15.20 3.95
C ARG A 219 -8.95 16.54 4.31
N ALA A 220 -8.28 17.29 5.19
CA ALA A 220 -8.70 18.63 5.57
C ALA A 220 -7.64 19.67 5.21
N TRP A 221 -8.07 20.78 4.63
CA TRP A 221 -7.22 21.91 4.27
C TRP A 221 -7.55 23.11 5.16
N GLN A 222 -6.53 23.80 5.61
CA GLN A 222 -6.68 25.04 6.36
C GLN A 222 -6.80 26.21 5.37
N THR A 223 -7.84 27.02 5.54
CA THR A 223 -8.11 28.19 4.70
C THR A 223 -8.37 29.42 5.56
N ASP A 224 -8.21 30.60 4.96
CA ASP A 224 -8.73 31.86 5.49
C ASP A 224 -10.24 32.00 5.29
N ALA A 225 -10.79 33.16 5.65
CA ALA A 225 -12.20 33.48 5.49
C ALA A 225 -12.66 33.53 4.03
N ASP A 226 -11.76 33.81 3.09
CA ASP A 226 -12.02 33.84 1.65
C ASP A 226 -11.90 32.45 1.01
N GLY A 227 -11.54 31.41 1.79
CA GLY A 227 -11.34 30.05 1.33
C GLY A 227 -10.01 29.84 0.59
N LEU A 228 -9.01 30.65 0.86
CA LEU A 228 -7.68 30.51 0.28
C LEU A 228 -6.78 29.71 1.22
N LEU A 229 -5.96 28.79 0.67
CA LEU A 229 -5.06 27.93 1.45
C LEU A 229 -4.04 28.75 2.24
N THR A 230 -3.92 28.44 3.54
CA THR A 230 -3.01 29.10 4.47
C THR A 230 -1.93 28.16 5.02
N ALA A 231 -2.08 26.83 4.85
CA ALA A 231 -1.13 25.84 5.34
C ALA A 231 -0.43 25.08 4.22
N VAL A 232 0.85 24.79 4.39
CA VAL A 232 1.70 24.08 3.42
C VAL A 232 1.44 22.56 3.37
N ARG A 233 0.60 22.04 4.27
CA ARG A 233 0.19 20.63 4.31
C ARG A 233 -1.27 20.50 4.69
N SER A 234 -1.94 19.52 4.10
CA SER A 234 -3.24 19.06 4.57
C SER A 234 -3.09 18.18 5.82
N THR A 235 -4.18 17.99 6.55
CA THR A 235 -4.24 17.04 7.66
C THR A 235 -5.18 15.89 7.31
N HIS A 236 -5.02 14.75 8.01
CA HIS A 236 -5.84 13.54 7.85
C HIS A 236 -6.64 13.31 9.14
N PRO A 237 -7.79 14.00 9.32
CA PRO A 237 -8.59 13.85 10.53
C PRO A 237 -9.24 12.47 10.58
N LEU A 238 -9.31 11.90 11.79
CA LEU A 238 -10.07 10.66 12.02
C LEU A 238 -11.54 10.85 11.59
N GLN A 239 -12.19 9.81 11.10
CA GLN A 239 -13.59 9.84 10.67
C GLN A 239 -14.53 10.32 11.79
N THR A 240 -14.26 9.97 13.05
CA THR A 240 -14.99 10.49 14.22
C THR A 240 -14.88 12.02 14.35
N THR A 241 -13.72 12.58 14.01
CA THR A 241 -13.52 14.05 13.99
C THR A 241 -14.28 14.69 12.85
N VAL A 242 -14.26 14.06 11.66
CA VAL A 242 -15.04 14.52 10.49
C VAL A 242 -16.52 14.53 10.84
N TYR A 243 -17.05 13.42 11.40
CA TYR A 243 -18.45 13.33 11.81
C TYR A 243 -18.83 14.42 12.82
N LYS A 244 -18.01 14.63 13.86
CA LYS A 244 -18.26 15.70 14.85
C LYS A 244 -18.31 17.08 14.20
N ARG A 245 -17.43 17.38 13.22
CA ARG A 245 -17.44 18.64 12.50
C ARG A 245 -18.70 18.80 11.63
N LEU A 246 -19.12 17.75 10.93
CA LEU A 246 -20.33 17.76 10.10
C LEU A 246 -21.61 17.97 10.93
N CYS A 247 -21.61 17.62 12.22
CA CYS A 247 -22.73 17.85 13.12
C CYS A 247 -22.74 19.26 13.73
N GLN A 248 -21.77 20.11 13.43
CA GLN A 248 -21.76 21.51 13.90
C GLN A 248 -22.70 22.36 13.05
N SER A 249 -23.39 23.31 13.70
CA SER A 249 -24.43 24.13 13.04
C SER A 249 -23.91 25.07 11.94
N ASP A 250 -22.63 25.40 11.97
CA ASP A 250 -21.94 26.27 11.02
C ASP A 250 -21.23 25.52 9.89
N THR A 251 -21.35 24.20 9.88
CA THR A 251 -20.78 23.37 8.81
C THR A 251 -21.62 23.47 7.54
N VAL A 252 -20.98 23.88 6.44
CA VAL A 252 -21.59 23.89 5.11
C VAL A 252 -21.04 22.71 4.31
N MET A 253 -21.94 21.84 3.85
CA MET A 253 -21.58 20.78 2.89
C MET A 253 -21.76 21.32 1.46
N GLY A 254 -20.66 21.28 0.69
CA GLY A 254 -20.69 21.54 -0.76
C GLY A 254 -20.51 20.22 -1.54
N TRP A 255 -21.27 20.11 -2.64
CA TRP A 255 -21.19 18.99 -3.58
C TRP A 255 -20.48 19.41 -4.86
#